data_e043bad29e1de2a90ce485369d83f5ff
#
_entry.id   e043bad29e1de2a90ce485369d83f5ff
#
_cell.length_a   1.000
_cell.length_b   1.000
_cell.length_c   1.000
_cell.angle_alpha   90.00
_cell.angle_beta   90.00
_cell.angle_gamma   90.00
#
_symmetry.space_group_name_H-M   'P 1'
#
loop_
_entity.id
_entity.type
_entity.pdbx_description
1 polymer ?
#
loop_
_entity_poly.entity_id
_entity_poly.type
_entity_poly.pdbx_seq_one_letter_code
_entity_poly.pdbx_strand_id
1 'polypeptide(L)'
;MKRRNFVNQIVTGAAVTIVLPTIIPSSVIGKNAPGNKINIGQIGCGRIAQSHDIPGTIQHDVARYIAVCDLDKNRMADGKAMVEDYYRKKTGKDNYISVKTYDDYREMLLNKDIDAVVISTPDHWHAQPAIEAALAGKHIYLQKPTSLTVTEGRIMADIVKEKGIILQMGTQQRSSAQFRIAAELVRNGRIGRLHTVKIGLPGDPPGPDAPEMPVPKWFNYDMWLGETPYVPYTEIGVHPQKGYDRPGWLRREQFGAGMITGWGQHHFDSAAWGMNTEHTGPVSVQAVAEFPKSGLWDVHGDFMAKAEYSNGITMYSGTGYPNGIRYEGTDGWIFVSRGDYVASASDPVSKSTNSKALDAGNPDILNSVIGENEIHLYRSEEQHGNWLESIQTRKEPISPVEIGHRACTICLITHIAMKLNRILQWNPGTERFENDDQANNMLSRPERYPYGISKFRRSMQAD
;
A
#
# COMPACT_ATOMS: atom_id res chain seq x y z
N MET A 1 -30.96 26.44 13.86
CA MET A 1 -30.80 27.88 14.26
C MET A 1 -29.37 28.29 13.92
N LYS A 2 -29.21 29.35 13.11
CA LYS A 2 -27.89 29.82 12.64
C LYS A 2 -27.14 30.51 13.78
N ARG A 3 -25.86 30.21 13.97
CA ARG A 3 -24.95 30.77 15.01
C ARG A 3 -24.98 32.32 15.17
N ARG A 4 -25.54 33.05 14.20
CA ARG A 4 -25.60 34.50 14.17
C ARG A 4 -26.69 35.11 15.07
N ASN A 5 -27.68 34.35 15.51
CA ASN A 5 -28.79 34.86 16.34
C ASN A 5 -28.55 34.71 17.85
N PHE A 6 -27.47 34.02 18.26
CA PHE A 6 -27.15 33.87 19.69
C PHE A 6 -26.39 35.07 20.28
N VAL A 7 -25.69 35.82 19.42
CA VAL A 7 -24.86 36.97 19.87
C VAL A 7 -25.68 38.27 20.01
N ASN A 8 -26.84 38.41 19.35
CA ASN A 8 -27.62 39.64 19.37
C ASN A 8 -28.69 39.73 20.50
N GLN A 9 -28.82 38.74 21.37
CA GLN A 9 -29.77 38.77 22.51
C GLN A 9 -29.13 39.11 23.86
N ILE A 10 -27.84 39.44 23.92
CA ILE A 10 -27.15 39.74 25.19
C ILE A 10 -26.89 41.24 25.40
N VAL A 11 -27.48 42.14 24.62
CA VAL A 11 -27.22 43.58 24.74
C VAL A 11 -28.51 44.35 25.08
N THR A 12 -29.27 43.95 26.10
CA THR A 12 -30.20 44.83 26.80
C THR A 12 -30.48 44.27 28.19
N GLY A 13 -29.66 44.64 29.15
CA GLY A 13 -29.88 44.41 30.58
C GLY A 13 -28.62 44.75 31.35
N ALA A 14 -28.53 45.97 31.87
CA ALA A 14 -27.42 46.37 32.72
C ALA A 14 -27.47 45.62 34.04
N ALA A 15 -26.68 44.51 34.09
CA ALA A 15 -26.20 43.90 35.30
C ALA A 15 -24.70 43.63 35.08
N VAL A 16 -23.86 44.27 35.89
CA VAL A 16 -22.42 43.98 35.90
C VAL A 16 -22.21 42.55 36.36
N THR A 17 -22.21 41.65 35.40
CA THR A 17 -21.76 40.26 35.60
C THR A 17 -20.25 40.26 35.42
N ILE A 18 -19.52 40.06 36.49
CA ILE A 18 -18.09 39.70 36.45
C ILE A 18 -17.98 38.44 35.61
N VAL A 19 -17.61 38.57 34.34
CA VAL A 19 -17.25 37.42 33.50
C VAL A 19 -15.91 36.93 33.99
N LEU A 20 -15.92 35.97 34.88
CA LEU A 20 -14.74 35.22 35.23
C LEU A 20 -14.23 34.57 33.89
N PRO A 21 -12.94 34.73 33.54
CA PRO A 21 -12.42 34.08 32.36
C PRO A 21 -12.61 32.56 32.52
N THR A 22 -13.44 31.97 31.67
CA THR A 22 -13.57 30.51 31.61
C THR A 22 -12.24 29.99 31.16
N ILE A 23 -11.46 29.41 32.08
CA ILE A 23 -10.22 28.69 31.77
C ILE A 23 -10.65 27.45 31.00
N ILE A 24 -10.61 27.52 29.68
CA ILE A 24 -10.80 26.35 28.82
C ILE A 24 -9.52 25.50 28.97
N PRO A 25 -9.60 24.26 29.47
CA PRO A 25 -8.43 23.40 29.59
C PRO A 25 -7.68 23.31 28.26
N SER A 26 -6.37 23.37 28.28
CA SER A 26 -5.52 23.25 27.07
C SER A 26 -5.78 21.94 26.30
N SER A 27 -6.32 20.91 26.95
CA SER A 27 -6.81 19.66 26.34
C SER A 27 -8.01 19.87 25.40
N VAL A 28 -8.71 21.01 25.48
CA VAL A 28 -9.88 21.34 24.64
C VAL A 28 -9.52 22.24 23.46
N ILE A 29 -8.38 22.97 23.53
CA ILE A 29 -7.97 23.96 22.51
C ILE A 29 -6.62 23.62 21.87
N GLY A 30 -5.85 22.65 22.40
CA GLY A 30 -4.52 22.27 21.89
C GLY A 30 -4.56 21.31 20.69
N LYS A 31 -3.37 21.03 20.11
CA LYS A 31 -3.20 19.98 19.05
C LYS A 31 -3.80 18.64 19.45
N ASN A 32 -3.93 18.38 20.76
CA ASN A 32 -4.49 17.17 21.35
C ASN A 32 -5.96 17.27 21.74
N ALA A 33 -6.67 18.34 21.33
CA ALA A 33 -8.11 18.45 21.60
C ALA A 33 -8.87 17.25 21.02
N PRO A 34 -9.92 16.73 21.71
CA PRO A 34 -10.70 15.59 21.21
C PRO A 34 -11.27 15.81 19.79
N GLY A 35 -11.56 17.06 19.42
CA GLY A 35 -12.04 17.45 18.09
C GLY A 35 -10.97 17.44 16.98
N ASN A 36 -9.69 17.28 17.32
CA ASN A 36 -8.58 17.24 16.35
C ASN A 36 -8.05 15.81 16.10
N LYS A 37 -8.68 14.81 16.70
CA LYS A 37 -8.32 13.40 16.48
C LYS A 37 -8.89 12.91 15.16
N ILE A 38 -8.12 12.10 14.45
CA ILE A 38 -8.57 11.35 13.28
C ILE A 38 -9.04 9.99 13.78
N ASN A 39 -10.33 9.72 13.66
CA ASN A 39 -10.91 8.44 14.04
C ASN A 39 -10.70 7.42 12.95
N ILE A 40 -10.10 6.29 13.29
CA ILE A 40 -9.62 5.29 12.35
C ILE A 40 -10.39 3.99 12.52
N GLY A 41 -10.75 3.37 11.38
CA GLY A 41 -11.20 2.00 11.28
C GLY A 41 -10.10 1.14 10.63
N GLN A 42 -9.83 -0.05 11.20
CA GLN A 42 -8.96 -1.06 10.60
C GLN A 42 -9.77 -2.04 9.77
N ILE A 43 -9.43 -2.24 8.49
CA ILE A 43 -10.00 -3.29 7.64
C ILE A 43 -8.91 -4.34 7.38
N GLY A 44 -9.15 -5.56 7.87
CA GLY A 44 -8.15 -6.62 7.90
C GLY A 44 -7.23 -6.51 9.11
N CYS A 45 -7.26 -7.53 9.99
CA CYS A 45 -6.48 -7.64 11.22
C CYS A 45 -5.42 -8.75 11.12
N GLY A 46 -4.95 -9.02 9.90
CA GLY A 46 -3.95 -10.02 9.60
C GLY A 46 -2.52 -9.65 10.00
N ARG A 47 -1.54 -10.39 9.46
CA ARG A 47 -0.12 -10.26 9.79
C ARG A 47 0.40 -8.82 9.73
N ILE A 48 0.17 -8.13 8.60
CA ILE A 48 0.72 -6.78 8.41
C ILE A 48 0.02 -5.74 9.30
N ALA A 49 -1.27 -5.90 9.56
CA ALA A 49 -2.00 -5.05 10.48
C ALA A 49 -1.43 -5.16 11.89
N GLN A 50 -1.18 -6.38 12.37
CA GLN A 50 -0.66 -6.66 13.72
C GLN A 50 0.79 -6.20 13.90
N SER A 51 1.65 -6.47 12.91
CA SER A 51 3.09 -6.22 13.04
C SER A 51 3.52 -4.82 12.64
N HIS A 52 2.71 -4.10 11.86
CA HIS A 52 3.14 -2.84 11.24
C HIS A 52 2.06 -1.74 11.29
N ASP A 53 0.86 -1.96 10.72
CA ASP A 53 -0.03 -0.83 10.45
C ASP A 53 -0.73 -0.31 11.71
N ILE A 54 -1.25 -1.19 12.57
CA ILE A 54 -1.84 -0.76 13.85
C ILE A 54 -0.79 -0.11 14.74
N PRO A 55 0.38 -0.75 15.02
CA PRO A 55 1.43 -0.13 15.83
C PRO A 55 1.95 1.17 15.23
N GLY A 56 2.21 1.21 13.91
CA GLY A 56 2.72 2.39 13.21
C GLY A 56 1.76 3.57 13.28
N THR A 57 0.46 3.31 13.18
CA THR A 57 -0.54 4.39 13.18
C THR A 57 -0.91 4.85 14.59
N ILE A 58 -1.15 3.91 15.52
CA ILE A 58 -1.69 4.23 16.86
C ILE A 58 -0.73 5.00 17.76
N GLN A 59 0.58 4.94 17.47
CA GLN A 59 1.61 5.68 18.22
C GLN A 59 1.47 7.19 18.07
N HIS A 60 0.85 7.67 17.00
CA HIS A 60 0.64 9.10 16.75
C HIS A 60 -0.53 9.63 17.56
N ASP A 61 -0.31 10.69 18.33
CA ASP A 61 -1.35 11.26 19.21
C ASP A 61 -2.59 11.75 18.47
N VAL A 62 -2.47 12.12 17.21
CA VAL A 62 -3.59 12.54 16.38
C VAL A 62 -4.49 11.37 15.97
N ALA A 63 -3.98 10.14 15.94
CA ALA A 63 -4.72 8.95 15.56
C ALA A 63 -5.55 8.40 16.73
N ARG A 64 -6.78 7.97 16.43
CA ARG A 64 -7.64 7.27 17.37
C ARG A 64 -8.36 6.11 16.69
N TYR A 65 -7.94 4.88 16.95
CA TYR A 65 -8.66 3.70 16.50
C TYR A 65 -9.97 3.53 17.28
N ILE A 66 -11.08 3.43 16.56
CA ILE A 66 -12.43 3.25 17.14
C ILE A 66 -13.15 2.01 16.62
N ALA A 67 -12.63 1.38 15.57
CA ALA A 67 -13.24 0.20 14.97
C ALA A 67 -12.20 -0.73 14.34
N VAL A 68 -12.52 -2.02 14.31
CA VAL A 68 -11.79 -3.04 13.55
C VAL A 68 -12.80 -3.93 12.80
N CYS A 69 -12.38 -4.42 11.63
CA CYS A 69 -13.16 -5.31 10.77
C CYS A 69 -12.27 -6.44 10.27
N ASP A 70 -12.72 -7.68 10.39
CA ASP A 70 -12.11 -8.85 9.75
C ASP A 70 -13.17 -9.93 9.53
N LEU A 71 -12.96 -10.77 8.52
CA LEU A 71 -13.82 -11.91 8.19
C LEU A 71 -13.47 -13.15 9.03
N ASP A 72 -12.30 -13.16 9.67
CA ASP A 72 -11.89 -14.12 10.68
C ASP A 72 -12.09 -13.50 12.08
N LYS A 73 -13.04 -14.04 12.85
CA LYS A 73 -13.40 -13.51 14.18
C LYS A 73 -12.25 -13.57 15.19
N ASN A 74 -11.33 -14.52 15.04
CA ASN A 74 -10.17 -14.61 15.92
C ASN A 74 -9.20 -13.45 15.63
N ARG A 75 -8.90 -13.19 14.35
CA ARG A 75 -8.06 -12.06 13.94
C ARG A 75 -8.70 -10.72 14.31
N MET A 76 -10.01 -10.61 14.15
CA MET A 76 -10.76 -9.42 14.59
C MET A 76 -10.64 -9.20 16.10
N ALA A 77 -10.76 -10.26 16.89
CA ALA A 77 -10.61 -10.20 18.36
C ALA A 77 -9.17 -9.78 18.75
N ASP A 78 -8.17 -10.33 18.09
CA ASP A 78 -6.76 -9.97 18.33
C ASP A 78 -6.49 -8.49 17.97
N GLY A 79 -7.00 -8.02 16.84
CA GLY A 79 -6.87 -6.60 16.44
C GLY A 79 -7.54 -5.67 17.44
N LYS A 80 -8.76 -6.00 17.89
CA LYS A 80 -9.45 -5.28 18.96
C LYS A 80 -8.64 -5.25 20.25
N ALA A 81 -8.17 -6.41 20.70
CA ALA A 81 -7.38 -6.54 21.93
C ALA A 81 -6.10 -5.68 21.86
N MET A 82 -5.38 -5.72 20.76
CA MET A 82 -4.16 -4.91 20.56
C MET A 82 -4.45 -3.42 20.74
N VAL A 83 -5.50 -2.89 20.11
CA VAL A 83 -5.87 -1.47 20.19
C VAL A 83 -6.31 -1.10 21.62
N GLU A 84 -7.15 -1.92 22.26
CA GLU A 84 -7.64 -1.65 23.61
C GLU A 84 -6.51 -1.75 24.64
N ASP A 85 -5.58 -2.70 24.50
CA ASP A 85 -4.39 -2.83 25.36
C ASP A 85 -3.49 -1.62 25.26
N TYR A 86 -3.28 -1.10 24.06
CA TYR A 86 -2.50 0.14 23.87
C TYR A 86 -3.13 1.31 24.62
N TYR A 87 -4.46 1.51 24.50
CA TYR A 87 -5.14 2.62 25.19
C TYR A 87 -5.26 2.40 26.70
N ARG A 88 -5.41 1.16 27.17
CA ARG A 88 -5.33 0.84 28.61
C ARG A 88 -4.00 1.30 29.19
N LYS A 89 -2.89 0.92 28.55
CA LYS A 89 -1.53 1.32 28.97
C LYS A 89 -1.35 2.83 28.89
N LYS A 90 -1.78 3.46 27.81
CA LYS A 90 -1.61 4.89 27.58
C LYS A 90 -2.43 5.75 28.55
N THR A 91 -3.63 5.32 28.93
CA THR A 91 -4.55 6.10 29.74
C THR A 91 -4.54 5.73 31.23
N GLY A 92 -3.93 4.60 31.60
CA GLY A 92 -3.98 4.03 32.96
C GLY A 92 -5.37 3.55 33.36
N LYS A 93 -6.27 3.29 32.40
CA LYS A 93 -7.63 2.81 32.64
C LYS A 93 -7.73 1.32 32.34
N ASP A 94 -7.85 0.48 33.35
CA ASP A 94 -7.88 -0.98 33.21
C ASP A 94 -9.06 -1.51 32.40
N ASN A 95 -10.16 -0.77 32.33
CA ASN A 95 -11.39 -1.16 31.62
C ASN A 95 -11.64 -0.35 30.34
N TYR A 96 -10.60 0.02 29.61
CA TYR A 96 -10.79 0.67 28.31
C TYR A 96 -11.43 -0.30 27.32
N ILE A 97 -12.70 -0.11 27.02
CA ILE A 97 -13.51 -0.90 26.07
C ILE A 97 -14.24 0.07 25.18
N SER A 98 -13.68 0.39 24.00
CA SER A 98 -14.30 1.37 23.11
C SER A 98 -14.17 1.05 21.62
N VAL A 99 -13.54 -0.08 21.28
CA VAL A 99 -13.32 -0.47 19.88
C VAL A 99 -14.49 -1.31 19.41
N LYS A 100 -15.22 -0.82 18.39
CA LYS A 100 -16.31 -1.55 17.75
C LYS A 100 -15.74 -2.61 16.80
N THR A 101 -16.43 -3.72 16.64
CA THR A 101 -16.11 -4.79 15.69
C THR A 101 -17.16 -4.85 14.60
N TYR A 102 -16.73 -5.19 13.38
CA TYR A 102 -17.60 -5.33 12.21
C TYR A 102 -17.22 -6.59 11.43
N ASP A 103 -18.20 -7.41 11.09
CA ASP A 103 -18.04 -8.59 10.24
C ASP A 103 -18.01 -8.21 8.73
N ASP A 104 -18.48 -7.01 8.40
CA ASP A 104 -18.49 -6.45 7.05
C ASP A 104 -17.98 -5.00 7.07
N TYR A 105 -16.92 -4.72 6.32
CA TYR A 105 -16.34 -3.38 6.25
C TYR A 105 -17.32 -2.34 5.69
N ARG A 106 -18.29 -2.75 4.88
CA ARG A 106 -19.30 -1.84 4.31
C ARG A 106 -20.19 -1.26 5.42
N GLU A 107 -20.55 -2.04 6.43
CA GLU A 107 -21.26 -1.55 7.62
C GLU A 107 -20.37 -0.58 8.42
N MET A 108 -19.07 -0.88 8.53
CA MET A 108 -18.12 0.01 9.20
C MET A 108 -18.01 1.36 8.48
N LEU A 109 -18.01 1.38 7.14
CA LEU A 109 -17.94 2.60 6.34
C LEU A 109 -19.17 3.52 6.52
N LEU A 110 -20.33 2.97 6.91
CA LEU A 110 -21.52 3.76 7.24
C LEU A 110 -21.39 4.52 8.57
N ASN A 111 -20.43 4.17 9.41
CA ASN A 111 -20.17 4.86 10.66
C ASN A 111 -19.59 6.27 10.38
N LYS A 112 -20.39 7.31 10.73
CA LYS A 112 -20.03 8.71 10.50
C LYS A 112 -18.91 9.23 11.41
N ASP A 113 -18.65 8.51 12.52
CA ASP A 113 -17.58 8.87 13.46
C ASP A 113 -16.18 8.46 12.93
N ILE A 114 -16.09 7.61 11.90
CA ILE A 114 -14.84 7.21 11.27
C ILE A 114 -14.45 8.26 10.22
N ASP A 115 -13.26 8.81 10.33
CA ASP A 115 -12.69 9.79 9.39
C ASP A 115 -11.82 9.12 8.33
N ALA A 116 -11.15 8.04 8.71
CA ALA A 116 -10.17 7.37 7.87
C ALA A 116 -10.14 5.85 8.12
N VAL A 117 -9.66 5.10 7.14
CA VAL A 117 -9.48 3.66 7.25
C VAL A 117 -8.06 3.24 6.88
N VAL A 118 -7.56 2.21 7.57
CA VAL A 118 -6.35 1.48 7.21
C VAL A 118 -6.77 0.14 6.62
N ILE A 119 -6.36 -0.15 5.39
CA ILE A 119 -6.74 -1.36 4.66
C ILE A 119 -5.52 -2.28 4.56
N SER A 120 -5.58 -3.41 5.25
CA SER A 120 -4.51 -4.41 5.37
C SER A 120 -5.03 -5.81 5.04
N THR A 121 -5.87 -5.88 4.03
CA THR A 121 -6.52 -7.09 3.51
C THR A 121 -5.59 -7.91 2.60
N PRO A 122 -5.95 -9.10 2.12
CA PRO A 122 -5.29 -9.74 0.98
C PRO A 122 -5.36 -8.89 -0.29
N ASP A 123 -4.40 -9.07 -1.21
CA ASP A 123 -4.23 -8.24 -2.41
C ASP A 123 -5.51 -8.12 -3.26
N HIS A 124 -6.26 -9.21 -3.41
CA HIS A 124 -7.54 -9.22 -4.16
C HIS A 124 -8.66 -8.42 -3.46
N TRP A 125 -8.48 -8.02 -2.22
CA TRP A 125 -9.40 -7.18 -1.45
C TRP A 125 -8.84 -5.77 -1.19
N HIS A 126 -7.89 -5.27 -2.00
CA HIS A 126 -7.37 -3.92 -1.87
C HIS A 126 -8.27 -2.89 -2.58
N ALA A 127 -8.58 -3.11 -3.85
CA ALA A 127 -9.23 -2.11 -4.68
C ALA A 127 -10.68 -1.82 -4.25
N GLN A 128 -11.52 -2.84 -4.10
CA GLN A 128 -12.94 -2.62 -3.81
C GLN A 128 -13.17 -1.88 -2.48
N PRO A 129 -12.58 -2.27 -1.32
CA PRO A 129 -12.75 -1.53 -0.08
C PRO A 129 -12.19 -0.10 -0.15
N ALA A 130 -11.09 0.13 -0.89
CA ALA A 130 -10.53 1.47 -1.05
C ALA A 130 -11.46 2.37 -1.88
N ILE A 131 -12.04 1.86 -2.97
CA ILE A 131 -13.04 2.56 -3.78
C ILE A 131 -14.27 2.90 -2.93
N GLU A 132 -14.82 1.92 -2.21
CA GLU A 132 -16.02 2.11 -1.39
C GLU A 132 -15.75 3.06 -0.20
N ALA A 133 -14.55 3.03 0.40
CA ALA A 133 -14.13 3.99 1.41
C ALA A 133 -14.02 5.42 0.84
N ALA A 134 -13.45 5.59 -0.35
CA ALA A 134 -13.36 6.89 -1.01
C ALA A 134 -14.76 7.45 -1.32
N LEU A 135 -15.68 6.62 -1.81
CA LEU A 135 -17.08 7.00 -2.06
C LEU A 135 -17.82 7.36 -0.76
N ALA A 136 -17.47 6.73 0.36
CA ALA A 136 -17.98 7.06 1.69
C ALA A 136 -17.30 8.29 2.35
N GLY A 137 -16.39 8.96 1.63
CA GLY A 137 -15.69 10.16 2.10
C GLY A 137 -14.60 9.88 3.15
N LYS A 138 -14.10 8.64 3.25
CA LYS A 138 -13.06 8.26 4.21
C LYS A 138 -11.67 8.39 3.59
N HIS A 139 -10.71 8.96 4.35
CA HIS A 139 -9.30 8.93 3.98
C HIS A 139 -8.73 7.53 4.14
N ILE A 140 -7.67 7.19 3.40
CA ILE A 140 -7.23 5.81 3.24
C ILE A 140 -5.71 5.68 3.42
N TYR A 141 -5.29 4.75 4.26
CA TYR A 141 -3.97 4.14 4.17
C TYR A 141 -4.17 2.74 3.58
N LEU A 142 -3.58 2.47 2.43
CA LEU A 142 -3.75 1.20 1.71
C LEU A 142 -2.42 0.45 1.67
N GLN A 143 -2.41 -0.79 2.14
CA GLN A 143 -1.24 -1.66 1.99
C GLN A 143 -0.95 -1.97 0.52
N LYS A 144 0.32 -2.22 0.23
CA LYS A 144 0.77 -2.68 -1.09
C LYS A 144 0.46 -4.18 -1.27
N PRO A 145 0.23 -4.66 -2.51
CA PRO A 145 0.20 -3.89 -3.76
C PRO A 145 -1.07 -3.03 -3.87
N THR A 146 -1.03 -2.02 -4.73
CA THR A 146 -2.17 -1.10 -4.92
C THR A 146 -3.44 -1.86 -5.32
N SER A 147 -3.30 -2.84 -6.22
CA SER A 147 -4.39 -3.64 -6.77
C SER A 147 -3.85 -4.97 -7.31
N LEU A 148 -4.73 -5.87 -7.68
CA LEU A 148 -4.36 -7.13 -8.32
C LEU A 148 -4.49 -7.09 -9.85
N THR A 149 -5.18 -6.08 -10.39
CA THR A 149 -5.24 -5.81 -11.84
C THR A 149 -5.00 -4.32 -12.15
N VAL A 150 -4.53 -4.03 -13.37
CA VAL A 150 -4.30 -2.64 -13.81
C VAL A 150 -5.61 -1.85 -13.80
N THR A 151 -6.70 -2.48 -14.24
CA THR A 151 -8.03 -1.85 -14.28
C THR A 151 -8.53 -1.46 -12.88
N GLU A 152 -8.34 -2.33 -11.88
CA GLU A 152 -8.70 -2.03 -10.48
C GLU A 152 -7.96 -0.79 -9.97
N GLY A 153 -6.64 -0.75 -10.20
CA GLY A 153 -5.81 0.35 -9.76
C GLY A 153 -6.18 1.68 -10.41
N ARG A 154 -6.50 1.69 -11.72
CA ARG A 154 -6.92 2.88 -12.44
C ARG A 154 -8.26 3.41 -11.94
N ILE A 155 -9.28 2.57 -11.81
CA ILE A 155 -10.59 2.99 -11.29
C ILE A 155 -10.47 3.55 -9.88
N MET A 156 -9.67 2.91 -9.02
CA MET A 156 -9.43 3.40 -7.67
C MET A 156 -8.73 4.77 -7.67
N ALA A 157 -7.68 4.95 -8.50
CA ALA A 157 -6.96 6.22 -8.58
C ALA A 157 -7.87 7.37 -9.04
N ASP A 158 -8.69 7.13 -10.04
CA ASP A 158 -9.61 8.12 -10.58
C ASP A 158 -10.68 8.51 -9.57
N ILE A 159 -11.31 7.55 -8.88
CA ILE A 159 -12.33 7.82 -7.84
C ILE A 159 -11.71 8.55 -6.63
N VAL A 160 -10.55 8.14 -6.15
CA VAL A 160 -9.85 8.80 -5.04
C VAL A 160 -9.56 10.27 -5.37
N LYS A 161 -9.10 10.53 -6.59
CA LYS A 161 -8.85 11.88 -7.11
C LYS A 161 -10.14 12.69 -7.22
N GLU A 162 -11.20 12.13 -7.83
CA GLU A 162 -12.51 12.78 -8.00
C GLU A 162 -13.11 13.19 -6.64
N LYS A 163 -13.03 12.31 -5.63
CA LYS A 163 -13.57 12.55 -4.30
C LYS A 163 -12.67 13.41 -3.40
N GLY A 164 -11.47 13.78 -3.83
CA GLY A 164 -10.52 14.58 -3.05
C GLY A 164 -10.07 13.87 -1.76
N ILE A 165 -9.98 12.55 -1.80
CA ILE A 165 -9.57 11.71 -0.66
C ILE A 165 -8.05 11.68 -0.57
N ILE A 166 -7.52 11.83 0.64
CA ILE A 166 -6.11 11.56 0.91
C ILE A 166 -5.94 10.04 1.00
N LEU A 167 -5.24 9.47 0.02
CA LEU A 167 -4.83 8.07 0.03
C LEU A 167 -3.31 7.99 0.03
N GLN A 168 -2.75 7.31 1.02
CA GLN A 168 -1.33 6.95 1.13
C GLN A 168 -1.16 5.46 0.86
N MET A 169 -0.26 5.14 -0.07
CA MET A 169 0.16 3.75 -0.30
C MET A 169 1.20 3.30 0.73
N GLY A 170 1.12 2.03 1.14
CA GLY A 170 2.05 1.39 2.07
C GLY A 170 3.40 1.05 1.42
N THR A 171 3.99 1.94 0.61
CA THR A 171 5.32 1.79 0.04
C THR A 171 6.36 2.48 0.92
N GLN A 172 6.62 1.90 2.08
CA GLN A 172 7.37 2.51 3.18
C GLN A 172 8.81 2.90 2.84
N GLN A 173 9.38 2.39 1.75
CA GLN A 173 10.73 2.76 1.29
C GLN A 173 10.84 4.26 0.96
N ARG A 174 9.75 4.91 0.55
CA ARG A 174 9.74 6.36 0.32
C ARG A 174 9.98 7.18 1.59
N SER A 175 9.68 6.63 2.76
CA SER A 175 9.97 7.23 4.07
C SER A 175 11.29 6.74 4.68
N SER A 176 12.12 6.05 3.92
CA SER A 176 13.44 5.59 4.37
C SER A 176 14.55 6.45 3.75
N ALA A 177 15.40 7.02 4.59
CA ALA A 177 16.40 8.01 4.19
C ALA A 177 17.33 7.53 3.07
N GLN A 178 17.80 6.26 3.12
CA GLN A 178 18.71 5.71 2.11
C GLN A 178 18.09 5.67 0.70
N PHE A 179 16.79 5.38 0.57
CA PHE A 179 16.12 5.37 -0.72
C PHE A 179 15.96 6.78 -1.29
N ARG A 180 15.59 7.74 -0.43
CA ARG A 180 15.52 9.16 -0.82
C ARG A 180 16.90 9.67 -1.26
N ILE A 181 17.95 9.42 -0.45
CA ILE A 181 19.33 9.85 -0.77
C ILE A 181 19.78 9.25 -2.11
N ALA A 182 19.57 7.93 -2.32
CA ALA A 182 19.93 7.30 -3.59
C ALA A 182 19.20 7.97 -4.77
N ALA A 183 17.90 8.20 -4.67
CA ALA A 183 17.12 8.85 -5.72
C ALA A 183 17.54 10.30 -5.95
N GLU A 184 17.83 11.08 -4.90
CA GLU A 184 18.35 12.46 -5.02
C GLU A 184 19.71 12.50 -5.72
N LEU A 185 20.65 11.63 -5.34
CA LEU A 185 21.97 11.54 -5.96
C LEU A 185 21.88 11.19 -7.45
N VAL A 186 21.03 10.24 -7.80
CA VAL A 186 20.78 9.86 -9.20
C VAL A 186 20.18 11.03 -9.98
N ARG A 187 19.15 11.69 -9.45
CA ARG A 187 18.47 12.81 -10.14
C ARG A 187 19.32 14.05 -10.25
N ASN A 188 20.29 14.23 -9.37
CA ASN A 188 21.28 15.31 -9.44
C ASN A 188 22.55 14.92 -10.23
N GLY A 189 22.52 13.81 -10.97
CA GLY A 189 23.56 13.41 -11.92
C GLY A 189 24.88 12.93 -11.29
N ARG A 190 24.89 12.50 -10.01
CA ARG A 190 26.11 12.05 -9.32
C ARG A 190 26.72 10.77 -9.91
N ILE A 191 25.97 10.08 -10.78
CA ILE A 191 26.43 8.91 -11.54
C ILE A 191 26.50 9.19 -13.05
N GLY A 192 26.46 10.46 -13.44
CA GLY A 192 26.32 10.85 -14.85
C GLY A 192 24.91 10.56 -15.38
N ARG A 193 24.78 10.34 -16.68
CA ARG A 193 23.50 10.04 -17.34
C ARG A 193 23.07 8.60 -16.99
N LEU A 194 21.94 8.46 -16.28
CA LEU A 194 21.35 7.16 -15.98
C LEU A 194 20.91 6.44 -17.27
N HIS A 195 21.28 5.17 -17.41
CA HIS A 195 20.91 4.34 -18.57
C HIS A 195 20.38 2.96 -18.21
N THR A 196 20.73 2.43 -17.03
CA THR A 196 20.31 1.09 -16.61
C THR A 196 19.88 1.08 -15.15
N VAL A 197 18.79 0.39 -14.87
CA VAL A 197 18.35 0.08 -13.49
C VAL A 197 18.23 -1.42 -13.35
N LYS A 198 18.76 -2.00 -12.26
CA LYS A 198 18.65 -3.42 -11.94
C LYS A 198 17.94 -3.61 -10.62
N ILE A 199 16.90 -4.43 -10.59
CA ILE A 199 16.08 -4.70 -9.43
C ILE A 199 16.16 -6.17 -9.09
N GLY A 200 16.64 -6.48 -7.87
CA GLY A 200 16.65 -7.82 -7.34
C GLY A 200 15.40 -8.11 -6.52
N LEU A 201 14.75 -9.24 -6.78
CA LEU A 201 13.58 -9.70 -6.07
C LEU A 201 13.72 -11.19 -5.73
N PRO A 202 13.17 -11.67 -4.59
CA PRO A 202 13.07 -13.10 -4.35
C PRO A 202 12.01 -13.73 -5.27
N GLY A 203 12.11 -15.01 -5.54
CA GLY A 203 11.04 -15.82 -6.14
C GLY A 203 10.27 -16.59 -5.06
N ASP A 204 9.02 -16.94 -5.34
CA ASP A 204 8.26 -17.82 -4.46
C ASP A 204 8.64 -19.31 -4.67
N PRO A 205 8.67 -20.12 -3.60
CA PRO A 205 8.87 -21.55 -3.74
C PRO A 205 7.60 -22.23 -4.29
N PRO A 206 7.71 -23.43 -4.89
CA PRO A 206 6.55 -24.25 -5.19
C PRO A 206 5.83 -24.63 -3.89
N GLY A 207 4.50 -24.75 -3.97
CA GLY A 207 3.67 -25.11 -2.83
C GLY A 207 3.53 -26.61 -2.63
N PRO A 208 3.15 -27.04 -1.42
CA PRO A 208 2.73 -28.42 -1.18
C PRO A 208 1.36 -28.68 -1.81
N ASP A 209 1.05 -29.95 -2.00
CA ASP A 209 -0.34 -30.39 -2.16
C ASP A 209 -1.05 -30.26 -0.81
N ALA A 210 -2.28 -29.80 -0.84
CA ALA A 210 -3.10 -29.70 0.36
C ALA A 210 -4.54 -30.14 0.07
N PRO A 211 -5.06 -31.10 0.86
CA PRO A 211 -6.45 -31.54 0.72
C PRO A 211 -7.41 -30.41 1.13
N GLU A 212 -8.61 -30.46 0.56
CA GLU A 212 -9.71 -29.62 1.01
C GLU A 212 -9.99 -29.84 2.50
N MET A 213 -10.30 -28.75 3.19
CA MET A 213 -10.63 -28.73 4.60
C MET A 213 -11.99 -28.08 4.83
N PRO A 214 -12.73 -28.44 5.91
CA PRO A 214 -13.91 -27.70 6.32
C PRO A 214 -13.55 -26.25 6.63
N VAL A 215 -14.36 -25.31 6.16
CA VAL A 215 -14.22 -23.90 6.52
C VAL A 215 -14.43 -23.73 8.03
N PRO A 216 -13.52 -23.08 8.78
CA PRO A 216 -13.70 -22.80 10.19
C PRO A 216 -14.98 -22.02 10.45
N LYS A 217 -15.73 -22.35 11.50
CA LYS A 217 -17.02 -21.71 11.82
C LYS A 217 -16.93 -20.20 12.13
N TRP A 218 -15.75 -19.71 12.48
CA TRP A 218 -15.46 -18.32 12.79
C TRP A 218 -14.95 -17.52 11.59
N PHE A 219 -14.90 -18.12 10.40
CA PHE A 219 -14.35 -17.53 9.19
C PHE A 219 -15.40 -17.43 8.07
N ASN A 220 -15.67 -16.22 7.60
CA ASN A 220 -16.56 -15.98 6.46
C ASN A 220 -15.76 -16.16 5.15
N TYR A 221 -15.59 -17.42 4.74
CA TYR A 221 -14.77 -17.76 3.58
C TYR A 221 -15.39 -17.31 2.26
N ASP A 222 -16.73 -17.31 2.12
CA ASP A 222 -17.38 -16.84 0.90
C ASP A 222 -17.08 -15.36 0.62
N MET A 223 -17.23 -14.51 1.63
CA MET A 223 -16.86 -13.11 1.50
C MET A 223 -15.34 -12.92 1.38
N TRP A 224 -14.52 -13.78 2.02
CA TRP A 224 -13.07 -13.73 1.88
C TRP A 224 -12.62 -14.01 0.45
N LEU A 225 -13.24 -14.96 -0.27
CA LEU A 225 -13.02 -15.19 -1.69
C LEU A 225 -13.35 -13.94 -2.53
N GLY A 226 -14.38 -13.20 -2.12
CA GLY A 226 -14.77 -11.95 -2.76
C GLY A 226 -15.12 -12.16 -4.23
N GLU A 227 -14.51 -11.36 -5.08
CA GLU A 227 -14.73 -11.39 -6.54
C GLU A 227 -14.09 -12.59 -7.24
N THR A 228 -13.25 -13.36 -6.57
CA THR A 228 -12.53 -14.49 -7.18
C THR A 228 -13.46 -15.68 -7.37
N PRO A 229 -13.22 -16.56 -8.37
CA PRO A 229 -13.94 -17.82 -8.50
C PRO A 229 -13.85 -18.66 -7.22
N TYR A 230 -14.88 -19.46 -6.96
CA TYR A 230 -14.87 -20.37 -5.81
C TYR A 230 -13.76 -21.41 -5.95
N VAL A 231 -13.03 -21.59 -4.86
CA VAL A 231 -12.08 -22.71 -4.67
C VAL A 231 -12.28 -23.30 -3.29
N PRO A 232 -12.04 -24.61 -3.10
CA PRO A 232 -12.12 -25.26 -1.80
C PRO A 232 -11.18 -24.61 -0.78
N TYR A 233 -11.60 -24.58 0.48
CA TYR A 233 -10.80 -24.03 1.57
C TYR A 233 -9.63 -24.96 1.91
N THR A 234 -8.46 -24.36 2.06
CA THR A 234 -7.29 -24.98 2.69
C THR A 234 -6.59 -23.93 3.54
N GLU A 235 -6.10 -24.31 4.73
CA GLU A 235 -5.36 -23.38 5.59
C GLU A 235 -4.11 -22.85 4.89
N ILE A 236 -3.37 -23.73 4.19
CA ILE A 236 -2.17 -23.35 3.44
C ILE A 236 -2.47 -22.43 2.26
N GLY A 237 -3.68 -22.50 1.69
CA GLY A 237 -4.10 -21.64 0.57
C GLY A 237 -4.63 -20.29 0.99
N VAL A 238 -4.89 -20.09 2.29
CA VAL A 238 -5.47 -18.87 2.84
C VAL A 238 -4.47 -18.25 3.83
N HIS A 239 -4.60 -18.50 5.11
CA HIS A 239 -3.69 -18.02 6.15
C HIS A 239 -3.62 -19.02 7.31
N PRO A 240 -2.52 -19.03 8.09
CA PRO A 240 -2.41 -19.88 9.26
C PRO A 240 -3.54 -19.62 10.25
N GLN A 241 -4.16 -20.69 10.76
CA GLN A 241 -5.19 -20.59 11.81
C GLN A 241 -4.60 -20.20 13.16
N LYS A 242 -3.31 -20.47 13.36
CA LYS A 242 -2.56 -20.10 14.56
C LYS A 242 -1.34 -19.26 14.14
N GLY A 243 -1.15 -18.14 14.87
CA GLY A 243 -0.03 -17.24 14.60
C GLY A 243 -0.20 -16.36 13.35
N TYR A 244 0.87 -15.68 12.99
CA TYR A 244 0.88 -14.62 11.97
C TYR A 244 2.03 -14.81 10.96
N ASP A 245 2.39 -16.05 10.66
CA ASP A 245 3.36 -16.35 9.60
C ASP A 245 2.84 -15.94 8.22
N ARG A 246 3.73 -15.97 7.23
CA ARG A 246 3.40 -15.58 5.86
C ARG A 246 2.20 -16.38 5.33
N PRO A 247 1.10 -15.73 4.97
CA PRO A 247 -0.09 -16.42 4.51
C PRO A 247 0.11 -17.01 3.10
N GLY A 248 -0.49 -18.17 2.86
CA GLY A 248 -0.34 -18.88 1.60
C GLY A 248 -1.06 -18.22 0.42
N TRP A 249 -2.09 -17.41 0.67
CA TRP A 249 -2.81 -16.68 -0.38
C TRP A 249 -1.87 -15.79 -1.23
N LEU A 250 -0.79 -15.27 -0.66
CA LEU A 250 0.23 -14.48 -1.37
C LEU A 250 0.90 -15.25 -2.52
N ARG A 251 0.83 -16.58 -2.49
CA ARG A 251 1.45 -17.50 -3.44
C ARG A 251 0.45 -18.15 -4.40
N ARG A 252 -0.79 -17.65 -4.41
CA ARG A 252 -1.85 -18.08 -5.32
C ARG A 252 -2.25 -16.94 -6.23
N GLU A 253 -2.10 -17.14 -7.55
CA GLU A 253 -2.38 -16.11 -8.57
C GLU A 253 -3.81 -15.56 -8.47
N GLN A 254 -4.72 -16.38 -7.98
CA GLN A 254 -6.11 -15.98 -7.74
C GLN A 254 -6.22 -14.85 -6.71
N PHE A 255 -5.33 -14.75 -5.74
CA PHE A 255 -5.41 -13.84 -4.59
C PHE A 255 -4.24 -12.85 -4.51
N GLY A 256 -3.13 -13.12 -5.19
CA GLY A 256 -1.93 -12.30 -5.24
C GLY A 256 -1.08 -12.64 -6.47
N ALA A 257 -0.08 -11.84 -6.78
CA ALA A 257 0.82 -12.09 -7.91
C ALA A 257 2.23 -12.55 -7.48
N GLY A 258 2.38 -13.00 -6.23
CA GLY A 258 3.67 -13.43 -5.70
C GLY A 258 4.64 -12.28 -5.45
N MET A 259 5.93 -12.56 -5.54
CA MET A 259 6.97 -11.61 -5.20
C MET A 259 7.09 -10.43 -6.17
N ILE A 260 6.58 -10.55 -7.40
CA ILE A 260 6.58 -9.42 -8.34
C ILE A 260 5.75 -8.23 -7.82
N THR A 261 4.67 -8.48 -7.07
CA THR A 261 3.90 -7.44 -6.38
C THR A 261 4.30 -7.33 -4.91
N GLY A 262 4.58 -8.46 -4.26
CA GLY A 262 4.87 -8.54 -2.82
C GLY A 262 6.10 -7.73 -2.37
N TRP A 263 7.22 -7.83 -3.09
CA TRP A 263 8.41 -7.00 -2.95
C TRP A 263 8.54 -6.00 -4.10
N GLY A 264 8.11 -6.41 -5.30
CA GLY A 264 8.30 -5.63 -6.51
C GLY A 264 7.75 -4.23 -6.41
N GLN A 265 6.54 -4.02 -5.91
CA GLN A 265 5.98 -2.68 -5.83
C GLN A 265 6.85 -1.72 -4.99
N HIS A 266 7.48 -2.17 -3.91
CA HIS A 266 8.40 -1.33 -3.16
C HIS A 266 9.61 -0.89 -3.99
N HIS A 267 10.20 -1.82 -4.74
CA HIS A 267 11.41 -1.54 -5.51
C HIS A 267 11.10 -0.79 -6.80
N PHE A 268 10.05 -1.15 -7.54
CA PHE A 268 9.64 -0.42 -8.74
C PHE A 268 9.21 1.01 -8.43
N ASP A 269 8.53 1.23 -7.32
CA ASP A 269 8.16 2.57 -6.84
C ASP A 269 9.40 3.42 -6.55
N SER A 270 10.35 2.88 -5.80
CA SER A 270 11.61 3.59 -5.48
C SER A 270 12.49 3.77 -6.72
N ALA A 271 12.49 2.80 -7.65
CA ALA A 271 13.20 2.91 -8.91
C ALA A 271 12.64 4.03 -9.81
N ALA A 272 11.30 4.09 -9.93
CA ALA A 272 10.62 5.16 -10.67
C ALA A 272 10.93 6.54 -10.07
N TRP A 273 11.04 6.64 -8.75
CA TRP A 273 11.44 7.87 -8.05
C TRP A 273 12.83 8.36 -8.46
N GLY A 274 13.82 7.45 -8.48
CA GLY A 274 15.18 7.76 -8.96
C GLY A 274 15.26 8.03 -10.46
N MET A 275 14.46 7.34 -11.28
CA MET A 275 14.38 7.54 -12.74
C MET A 275 13.58 8.78 -13.16
N ASN A 276 12.87 9.45 -12.25
CA ASN A 276 11.88 10.51 -12.56
C ASN A 276 10.77 10.04 -13.52
N THR A 277 10.24 8.85 -13.29
CA THR A 277 9.23 8.21 -14.15
C THR A 277 7.94 7.85 -13.40
N GLU A 278 7.69 8.49 -12.27
CA GLU A 278 6.59 8.18 -11.34
C GLU A 278 5.18 8.36 -11.97
N HIS A 279 5.07 9.24 -12.96
CA HIS A 279 3.81 9.56 -13.66
C HIS A 279 3.72 8.94 -15.06
N THR A 280 4.58 7.96 -15.35
CA THR A 280 4.61 7.25 -16.64
C THR A 280 4.92 5.77 -16.39
N GLY A 281 5.38 5.07 -17.42
CA GLY A 281 5.75 3.67 -17.36
C GLY A 281 6.70 3.28 -18.49
N PRO A 282 7.11 2.01 -18.56
CA PRO A 282 7.86 1.51 -19.71
C PRO A 282 7.00 1.57 -20.97
N VAL A 283 7.66 1.53 -22.15
CA VAL A 283 7.00 1.43 -23.46
C VAL A 283 7.06 0.01 -24.01
N SER A 284 7.93 -0.83 -23.47
CA SER A 284 7.93 -2.26 -23.74
C SER A 284 8.33 -3.06 -22.51
N VAL A 285 7.80 -4.28 -22.41
CA VAL A 285 8.16 -5.24 -21.37
C VAL A 285 8.30 -6.64 -21.94
N GLN A 286 9.33 -7.35 -21.51
CA GLN A 286 9.57 -8.75 -21.80
C GLN A 286 9.95 -9.47 -20.51
N ALA A 287 9.42 -10.66 -20.30
CA ALA A 287 9.79 -11.47 -19.14
C ALA A 287 9.74 -12.95 -19.46
N VAL A 288 10.57 -13.72 -18.74
CA VAL A 288 10.54 -15.17 -18.65
C VAL A 288 10.49 -15.55 -17.17
N ALA A 289 9.74 -16.59 -16.82
CA ALA A 289 9.61 -17.05 -15.46
C ALA A 289 9.39 -18.56 -15.39
N GLU A 290 9.79 -19.15 -14.27
CA GLU A 290 9.43 -20.52 -13.93
C GLU A 290 8.13 -20.50 -13.12
N PHE A 291 7.16 -21.31 -13.54
CA PHE A 291 5.92 -21.52 -12.79
C PHE A 291 5.88 -22.95 -12.26
N PRO A 292 5.37 -23.16 -11.02
CA PRO A 292 5.19 -24.51 -10.48
C PRO A 292 4.27 -25.33 -11.39
N LYS A 293 4.63 -26.62 -11.58
CA LYS A 293 3.83 -27.57 -12.39
C LYS A 293 2.83 -28.37 -11.56
N SER A 294 2.94 -28.28 -10.24
CA SER A 294 2.10 -29.00 -9.26
C SER A 294 2.10 -28.25 -7.93
N GLY A 295 1.21 -28.65 -7.03
CA GLY A 295 1.03 -28.03 -5.73
C GLY A 295 0.03 -26.88 -5.74
N LEU A 296 -0.29 -26.40 -4.55
CA LEU A 296 -1.34 -25.40 -4.34
C LEU A 296 -0.91 -23.98 -4.74
N TRP A 297 0.40 -23.67 -4.69
CA TRP A 297 0.94 -22.36 -5.00
C TRP A 297 1.36 -22.31 -6.46
N ASP A 298 0.90 -21.30 -7.19
CA ASP A 298 0.95 -21.23 -8.65
C ASP A 298 1.57 -19.92 -9.19
N VAL A 299 2.04 -19.04 -8.29
CA VAL A 299 2.78 -17.85 -8.70
C VAL A 299 4.20 -18.18 -9.15
N HIS A 300 4.87 -17.22 -9.80
CA HIS A 300 6.20 -17.40 -10.34
C HIS A 300 7.27 -17.71 -9.28
N GLY A 301 8.19 -18.60 -9.62
CA GLY A 301 9.47 -18.81 -8.94
C GLY A 301 10.55 -17.86 -9.46
N ASP A 302 11.62 -18.42 -10.01
CA ASP A 302 12.68 -17.62 -10.64
C ASP A 302 12.17 -16.93 -11.89
N PHE A 303 12.65 -15.70 -12.11
CA PHE A 303 12.29 -14.93 -13.28
C PHE A 303 13.39 -13.94 -13.68
N MET A 304 13.30 -13.46 -14.92
CA MET A 304 14.05 -12.35 -15.45
C MET A 304 13.14 -11.50 -16.35
N ALA A 305 13.18 -10.20 -16.17
CA ALA A 305 12.42 -9.27 -16.98
C ALA A 305 13.27 -8.08 -17.44
N LYS A 306 12.88 -7.52 -18.58
CA LYS A 306 13.42 -6.30 -19.17
C LYS A 306 12.28 -5.36 -19.49
N ALA A 307 12.39 -4.10 -19.09
CA ALA A 307 11.46 -3.03 -19.44
C ALA A 307 12.22 -1.84 -20.02
N GLU A 308 11.75 -1.30 -21.13
CA GLU A 308 12.36 -0.15 -21.82
C GLU A 308 11.48 1.09 -21.66
N TYR A 309 12.09 2.22 -21.37
CA TYR A 309 11.43 3.51 -21.19
C TYR A 309 11.71 4.44 -22.35
N SER A 310 10.78 5.31 -22.67
CA SER A 310 10.91 6.29 -23.77
C SER A 310 12.08 7.27 -23.61
N ASN A 311 12.56 7.47 -22.36
CA ASN A 311 13.74 8.29 -22.07
C ASN A 311 15.09 7.57 -22.27
N GLY A 312 15.07 6.34 -22.80
CA GLY A 312 16.25 5.54 -23.09
C GLY A 312 16.79 4.72 -21.92
N ILE A 313 16.14 4.76 -20.75
CA ILE A 313 16.50 3.91 -19.61
C ILE A 313 15.98 2.49 -19.86
N THR A 314 16.84 1.50 -19.60
CA THR A 314 16.46 0.09 -19.55
C THR A 314 16.45 -0.40 -18.11
N MET A 315 15.35 -1.00 -17.69
CA MET A 315 15.21 -1.61 -16.37
C MET A 315 15.19 -3.13 -16.49
N TYR A 316 16.07 -3.78 -15.73
CA TYR A 316 16.10 -5.23 -15.57
C TYR A 316 15.61 -5.59 -14.17
N SER A 317 14.79 -6.64 -14.05
CA SER A 317 14.38 -7.16 -12.75
C SER A 317 14.42 -8.68 -12.74
N GLY A 318 14.73 -9.28 -11.59
CA GLY A 318 14.78 -10.73 -11.51
C GLY A 318 15.40 -11.25 -10.22
N THR A 319 15.32 -12.58 -10.07
CA THR A 319 15.83 -13.30 -8.89
C THR A 319 17.35 -13.46 -8.87
N GLY A 320 18.03 -13.19 -9.99
CA GLY A 320 19.49 -13.24 -10.11
C GLY A 320 20.23 -12.00 -9.58
N TYR A 321 19.54 -10.92 -9.28
CA TYR A 321 20.15 -9.71 -8.73
C TYR A 321 20.03 -9.64 -7.21
N PRO A 322 20.94 -8.91 -6.51
CA PRO A 322 20.80 -8.64 -5.09
C PRO A 322 19.49 -7.92 -4.79
N ASN A 323 18.78 -8.34 -3.73
CA ASN A 323 17.53 -7.71 -3.32
C ASN A 323 17.73 -6.22 -3.02
N GLY A 324 17.19 -5.38 -3.87
CA GLY A 324 17.40 -3.93 -3.86
C GLY A 324 17.35 -3.35 -5.27
N ILE A 325 17.84 -2.13 -5.39
CA ILE A 325 17.83 -1.36 -6.63
C ILE A 325 19.24 -0.87 -6.91
N ARG A 326 19.76 -1.14 -8.11
CA ARG A 326 21.01 -0.61 -8.59
C ARG A 326 20.76 0.30 -9.78
N TYR A 327 21.16 1.55 -9.65
CA TYR A 327 21.17 2.55 -10.71
C TYR A 327 22.55 2.61 -11.34
N GLU A 328 22.65 2.51 -12.67
CA GLU A 328 23.90 2.54 -13.42
C GLU A 328 23.87 3.71 -14.43
N GLY A 329 24.79 4.62 -14.28
CA GLY A 329 24.99 5.77 -15.16
C GLY A 329 26.35 5.75 -15.84
N THR A 330 26.63 6.77 -16.64
CA THR A 330 27.89 6.88 -17.42
C THR A 330 29.12 6.98 -16.53
N ASP A 331 29.01 7.52 -15.32
CA ASP A 331 30.12 7.88 -14.44
C ASP A 331 30.17 7.05 -13.17
N GLY A 332 29.22 6.13 -12.98
CA GLY A 332 29.22 5.27 -11.81
C GLY A 332 27.88 4.58 -11.57
N TRP A 333 27.74 4.03 -10.38
CA TRP A 333 26.51 3.35 -9.95
C TRP A 333 26.23 3.59 -8.48
N ILE A 334 24.95 3.50 -8.11
CA ILE A 334 24.44 3.48 -6.72
C ILE A 334 23.58 2.24 -6.54
N PHE A 335 23.76 1.55 -5.43
CA PHE A 335 22.89 0.47 -4.97
C PHE A 335 22.19 0.89 -3.67
N VAL A 336 20.90 0.57 -3.55
CA VAL A 336 20.11 0.81 -2.33
C VAL A 336 19.23 -0.38 -2.02
N SER A 337 19.14 -0.73 -0.73
CA SER A 337 18.30 -1.80 -0.21
C SER A 337 17.81 -1.48 1.21
N ARG A 338 17.09 -2.39 1.81
CA ARG A 338 16.77 -2.34 3.25
C ARG A 338 17.91 -2.86 4.15
N GLY A 339 19.07 -3.21 3.58
CA GLY A 339 20.16 -3.85 4.30
C GLY A 339 19.79 -5.28 4.72
N ASP A 340 20.20 -5.66 5.93
CA ASP A 340 19.96 -6.99 6.50
C ASP A 340 18.53 -7.20 7.03
N TYR A 341 17.58 -6.36 6.61
CA TYR A 341 16.19 -6.45 7.06
C TYR A 341 15.52 -7.76 6.59
N VAL A 342 15.07 -8.55 7.54
CA VAL A 342 14.25 -9.75 7.33
C VAL A 342 12.88 -9.49 7.93
N ALA A 343 11.84 -9.51 7.10
CA ALA A 343 10.47 -9.21 7.54
C ALA A 343 9.91 -10.31 8.46
N SER A 344 10.11 -11.57 8.10
CA SER A 344 9.84 -12.73 8.95
C SER A 344 10.59 -13.95 8.45
N ALA A 345 10.74 -14.97 9.31
CA ALA A 345 11.40 -16.23 8.95
C ALA A 345 10.67 -17.00 7.83
N SER A 346 9.38 -16.72 7.60
CA SER A 346 8.56 -17.34 6.55
C SER A 346 8.58 -16.59 5.21
N ASP A 347 9.22 -15.42 5.13
CA ASP A 347 9.33 -14.67 3.88
C ASP A 347 10.40 -15.29 2.97
N PRO A 348 10.19 -15.32 1.65
CA PRO A 348 11.20 -15.74 0.70
C PRO A 348 12.46 -14.90 0.81
N VAL A 349 13.62 -15.52 0.75
CA VAL A 349 14.92 -14.87 0.79
C VAL A 349 15.53 -14.85 -0.61
N SER A 350 16.11 -13.72 -1.01
CA SER A 350 16.82 -13.61 -2.27
C SER A 350 18.03 -14.55 -2.31
N LYS A 351 18.26 -15.17 -3.45
CA LYS A 351 19.46 -16.01 -3.72
C LYS A 351 20.76 -15.19 -3.69
N SER A 352 20.65 -13.89 -4.02
CA SER A 352 21.75 -12.94 -3.96
C SER A 352 21.40 -11.82 -2.97
N THR A 353 22.29 -11.54 -2.04
CA THR A 353 22.11 -10.50 -1.02
C THR A 353 23.28 -9.52 -1.02
N ASN A 354 23.00 -8.28 -0.67
CA ASN A 354 23.99 -7.29 -0.32
C ASN A 354 23.57 -6.69 1.02
N SER A 355 24.39 -6.84 2.04
CA SER A 355 24.08 -6.37 3.39
C SER A 355 24.12 -4.84 3.54
N LYS A 356 24.74 -4.14 2.58
CA LYS A 356 24.77 -2.67 2.61
C LYS A 356 23.43 -2.08 2.21
N ALA A 357 22.89 -1.22 3.08
CA ALA A 357 21.66 -0.48 2.79
C ALA A 357 21.85 0.56 1.68
N LEU A 358 23.05 1.15 1.58
CA LEU A 358 23.44 2.09 0.54
C LEU A 358 24.91 1.86 0.17
N ASP A 359 25.21 1.75 -1.13
CA ASP A 359 26.54 1.51 -1.70
C ASP A 359 26.70 2.22 -3.05
N ALA A 360 27.93 2.46 -3.46
CA ALA A 360 28.25 3.07 -4.75
C ALA A 360 29.58 2.55 -5.31
N GLY A 361 29.78 2.71 -6.61
CA GLY A 361 31.02 2.35 -7.27
C GLY A 361 32.23 3.18 -6.86
N ASN A 362 31.97 4.42 -6.42
CA ASN A 362 32.96 5.33 -5.85
C ASN A 362 32.36 5.95 -4.56
N PRO A 363 33.04 5.90 -3.41
CA PRO A 363 32.58 6.53 -2.17
C PRO A 363 32.28 8.04 -2.30
N ASP A 364 32.97 8.76 -3.20
CA ASP A 364 32.74 10.20 -3.40
C ASP A 364 31.33 10.51 -3.87
N ILE A 365 30.68 9.55 -4.55
CA ILE A 365 29.28 9.69 -4.98
C ILE A 365 28.38 9.86 -3.74
N LEU A 366 28.57 9.01 -2.72
CA LEU A 366 27.76 9.04 -1.49
C LEU A 366 28.10 10.22 -0.58
N ASN A 367 29.32 10.72 -0.66
CA ASN A 367 29.82 11.85 0.13
C ASN A 367 29.48 13.21 -0.51
N SER A 368 28.96 13.21 -1.75
CA SER A 368 28.63 14.46 -2.44
C SER A 368 27.46 15.19 -1.77
N VAL A 369 27.63 16.50 -1.58
CA VAL A 369 26.59 17.35 -0.98
C VAL A 369 25.61 17.79 -2.08
N ILE A 370 24.33 17.70 -1.78
CA ILE A 370 23.26 18.27 -2.61
C ILE A 370 23.09 19.73 -2.19
N GLY A 371 23.37 20.65 -3.12
CA GLY A 371 23.31 22.09 -2.87
C GLY A 371 21.87 22.62 -2.85
N GLU A 372 21.67 23.82 -2.27
CA GLU A 372 20.34 24.41 -2.09
C GLU A 372 19.52 24.57 -3.38
N ASN A 373 20.17 24.76 -4.54
CA ASN A 373 19.53 24.94 -5.83
C ASN A 373 19.39 23.64 -6.64
N GLU A 374 19.74 22.50 -6.03
CA GLU A 374 19.63 21.18 -6.65
C GLU A 374 18.29 20.52 -6.33
N ILE A 375 18.04 19.35 -6.89
CA ILE A 375 16.79 18.61 -6.68
C ILE A 375 16.77 18.04 -5.28
N HIS A 376 15.76 18.48 -4.49
CA HIS A 376 15.41 17.91 -3.20
C HIS A 376 14.08 17.18 -3.32
N LEU A 377 14.07 15.90 -3.01
CA LEU A 377 12.87 15.09 -3.06
C LEU A 377 12.07 15.23 -1.76
N TYR A 378 10.80 14.89 -1.83
CA TYR A 378 9.90 14.90 -0.66
C TYR A 378 10.50 14.10 0.50
N ARG A 379 10.64 14.71 1.66
CA ARG A 379 11.16 14.08 2.87
C ARG A 379 10.02 13.67 3.79
N SER A 380 9.94 12.39 4.08
CA SER A 380 9.04 11.81 5.08
C SER A 380 9.87 11.01 6.07
N GLU A 381 9.65 11.25 7.35
CA GLU A 381 10.36 10.53 8.41
C GLU A 381 9.71 9.18 8.72
N GLU A 382 8.40 9.08 8.54
CA GLU A 382 7.62 7.89 8.81
C GLU A 382 6.31 7.89 8.00
N GLN A 383 5.94 6.74 7.46
CA GLN A 383 4.87 6.62 6.46
C GLN A 383 3.48 6.92 7.03
N HIS A 384 3.13 6.40 8.20
CA HIS A 384 1.81 6.62 8.81
C HIS A 384 1.66 8.05 9.33
N GLY A 385 2.73 8.61 9.92
CA GLY A 385 2.75 10.01 10.35
C GLY A 385 2.57 10.97 9.18
N ASN A 386 3.22 10.70 8.04
CA ASN A 386 3.05 11.48 6.82
C ASN A 386 1.59 11.44 6.31
N TRP A 387 0.96 10.25 6.32
CA TRP A 387 -0.45 10.12 5.98
C TRP A 387 -1.36 10.94 6.88
N LEU A 388 -1.18 10.84 8.19
CA LEU A 388 -1.97 11.59 9.17
C LEU A 388 -1.78 13.11 9.03
N GLU A 389 -0.55 13.56 8.79
CA GLU A 389 -0.25 14.96 8.49
C GLU A 389 -0.94 15.41 7.19
N SER A 390 -0.90 14.58 6.15
CA SER A 390 -1.56 14.87 4.87
C SER A 390 -3.08 15.02 5.02
N ILE A 391 -3.73 14.21 5.85
CA ILE A 391 -5.15 14.36 6.17
C ILE A 391 -5.43 15.74 6.82
N GLN A 392 -4.60 16.13 7.79
CA GLN A 392 -4.78 17.40 8.52
C GLN A 392 -4.49 18.63 7.64
N THR A 393 -3.45 18.56 6.80
CA THR A 393 -2.99 19.69 6.00
C THR A 393 -3.62 19.75 4.62
N ARG A 394 -4.28 18.67 4.18
CA ARG A 394 -4.80 18.49 2.83
C ARG A 394 -3.72 18.54 1.74
N LYS A 395 -2.46 18.36 2.11
CA LYS A 395 -1.36 18.19 1.17
C LYS A 395 -1.26 16.76 0.71
N GLU A 396 -0.74 16.58 -0.50
CA GLU A 396 -0.52 15.25 -1.05
C GLU A 396 0.51 14.48 -0.21
N PRO A 397 0.26 13.19 0.09
CA PRO A 397 1.21 12.35 0.82
C PRO A 397 2.40 11.96 -0.05
N ILE A 398 3.44 11.39 0.56
CA ILE A 398 4.66 11.01 -0.17
C ILE A 398 4.44 9.89 -1.20
N SER A 399 3.43 9.07 -1.01
CA SER A 399 3.07 7.97 -1.93
C SER A 399 1.56 8.00 -2.23
N PRO A 400 1.10 8.97 -3.06
CA PRO A 400 -0.31 9.08 -3.41
C PRO A 400 -0.75 7.93 -4.33
N VAL A 401 -2.06 7.77 -4.49
CA VAL A 401 -2.65 6.65 -5.23
C VAL A 401 -2.17 6.54 -6.68
N GLU A 402 -1.98 7.67 -7.38
CA GLU A 402 -1.52 7.66 -8.78
C GLU A 402 -0.10 7.05 -8.89
N ILE A 403 0.81 7.49 -8.04
CA ILE A 403 2.19 6.95 -8.00
C ILE A 403 2.15 5.45 -7.63
N GLY A 404 1.34 5.08 -6.62
CA GLY A 404 1.17 3.69 -6.24
C GLY A 404 0.61 2.82 -7.36
N HIS A 405 -0.40 3.32 -8.09
CA HIS A 405 -0.98 2.66 -9.25
C HIS A 405 0.07 2.46 -10.36
N ARG A 406 0.83 3.49 -10.72
CA ARG A 406 1.87 3.41 -11.75
C ARG A 406 2.95 2.37 -11.39
N ALA A 407 3.42 2.38 -10.15
CA ALA A 407 4.40 1.41 -9.68
C ALA A 407 3.83 -0.04 -9.69
N CYS A 408 2.57 -0.21 -9.27
CA CYS A 408 1.88 -1.51 -9.33
C CYS A 408 1.67 -1.98 -10.77
N THR A 409 1.34 -1.05 -11.68
CA THR A 409 1.17 -1.36 -13.11
C THR A 409 2.43 -1.98 -13.69
N ILE A 410 3.63 -1.48 -13.35
CA ILE A 410 4.91 -2.09 -13.81
C ILE A 410 5.00 -3.55 -13.34
N CYS A 411 4.62 -3.85 -12.09
CA CYS A 411 4.60 -5.22 -11.58
C CYS A 411 3.65 -6.11 -12.39
N LEU A 412 2.42 -5.62 -12.59
CA LEU A 412 1.34 -6.39 -13.23
C LEU A 412 1.60 -6.64 -14.71
N ILE A 413 2.07 -5.64 -15.48
CA ILE A 413 2.42 -5.86 -16.89
C ILE A 413 3.65 -6.76 -17.04
N THR A 414 4.57 -6.75 -16.08
CA THR A 414 5.69 -7.69 -16.02
C THR A 414 5.18 -9.11 -15.76
N HIS A 415 4.23 -9.28 -14.83
CA HIS A 415 3.58 -10.57 -14.60
C HIS A 415 2.85 -11.09 -15.85
N ILE A 416 2.12 -10.23 -16.57
CA ILE A 416 1.49 -10.58 -17.85
C ILE A 416 2.54 -11.02 -18.88
N ALA A 417 3.68 -10.33 -18.97
CA ALA A 417 4.77 -10.71 -19.86
C ALA A 417 5.40 -12.06 -19.49
N MET A 418 5.51 -12.39 -18.18
CA MET A 418 5.94 -13.73 -17.72
C MET A 418 4.98 -14.83 -18.21
N LYS A 419 3.66 -14.59 -18.11
CA LYS A 419 2.63 -15.54 -18.53
C LYS A 419 2.59 -15.76 -20.03
N LEU A 420 2.80 -14.70 -20.81
CA LEU A 420 2.74 -14.74 -22.27
C LEU A 420 4.09 -15.09 -22.93
N ASN A 421 5.19 -14.95 -22.18
CA ASN A 421 6.57 -15.26 -22.61
C ASN A 421 6.93 -14.64 -23.97
N ARG A 422 6.60 -13.35 -24.15
CA ARG A 422 6.93 -12.56 -25.36
C ARG A 422 7.12 -11.09 -25.03
N ILE A 423 7.65 -10.32 -25.99
CA ILE A 423 7.73 -8.87 -25.87
C ILE A 423 6.31 -8.30 -26.02
N LEU A 424 5.94 -7.41 -25.11
CA LEU A 424 4.68 -6.69 -25.11
C LEU A 424 4.97 -5.19 -25.24
N GLN A 425 4.33 -4.53 -26.21
CA GLN A 425 4.40 -3.08 -26.37
C GLN A 425 3.34 -2.45 -25.47
N TRP A 426 3.71 -1.51 -24.64
CA TRP A 426 2.86 -0.88 -23.64
C TRP A 426 2.75 0.63 -23.89
N ASN A 427 1.55 1.17 -23.88
CA ASN A 427 1.31 2.59 -23.91
C ASN A 427 0.97 3.11 -22.50
N PRO A 428 1.90 3.78 -21.79
CA PRO A 428 1.65 4.25 -20.44
C PRO A 428 0.64 5.39 -20.34
N GLY A 429 0.30 6.05 -21.44
CA GLY A 429 -0.70 7.10 -21.49
C GLY A 429 -2.14 6.56 -21.52
N THR A 430 -2.36 5.50 -22.29
CA THR A 430 -3.67 4.82 -22.39
C THR A 430 -3.81 3.63 -21.47
N GLU A 431 -2.71 3.19 -20.85
CA GLU A 431 -2.62 1.98 -20.02
C GLU A 431 -3.15 0.73 -20.73
N ARG A 432 -2.67 0.54 -21.96
CA ARG A 432 -3.01 -0.61 -22.79
C ARG A 432 -1.80 -1.14 -23.54
N PHE A 433 -1.84 -2.42 -23.84
CA PHE A 433 -0.90 -3.04 -24.76
C PHE A 433 -1.30 -2.70 -26.20
N GLU A 434 -0.31 -2.33 -27.01
CA GLU A 434 -0.51 -1.98 -28.40
C GLU A 434 -0.69 -3.24 -29.27
N ASN A 435 -1.80 -3.31 -30.02
CA ASN A 435 -2.11 -4.41 -30.93
C ASN A 435 -2.06 -5.82 -30.31
N ASP A 436 -2.39 -5.95 -29.02
CA ASP A 436 -2.36 -7.23 -28.32
C ASP A 436 -3.63 -7.44 -27.43
N ASP A 437 -4.68 -7.94 -28.04
CA ASP A 437 -5.96 -8.18 -27.34
C ASP A 437 -5.82 -9.23 -26.22
N GLN A 438 -4.97 -10.24 -26.40
CA GLN A 438 -4.74 -11.26 -25.36
C GLN A 438 -4.14 -10.63 -24.11
N ALA A 439 -3.12 -9.81 -24.27
CA ALA A 439 -2.51 -9.10 -23.15
C ALA A 439 -3.47 -8.07 -22.53
N ASN A 440 -4.23 -7.36 -23.36
CA ASN A 440 -5.25 -6.40 -22.90
C ASN A 440 -6.38 -7.06 -22.09
N ASN A 441 -6.79 -8.27 -22.43
CA ASN A 441 -7.78 -9.02 -21.64
C ASN A 441 -7.26 -9.41 -20.25
N MET A 442 -5.94 -9.47 -20.03
CA MET A 442 -5.32 -9.74 -18.74
C MET A 442 -5.18 -8.50 -17.84
N LEU A 443 -5.52 -7.30 -18.34
CA LEU A 443 -5.52 -6.07 -17.53
C LEU A 443 -6.68 -6.01 -16.52
N SER A 444 -7.64 -6.92 -16.64
CA SER A 444 -8.76 -7.14 -15.73
C SER A 444 -9.00 -8.63 -15.56
N ARG A 445 -9.88 -9.00 -14.66
CA ARG A 445 -10.26 -10.40 -14.42
C ARG A 445 -11.77 -10.56 -14.31
N PRO A 446 -12.32 -11.79 -14.48
CA PRO A 446 -13.72 -12.09 -14.19
C PRO A 446 -14.04 -11.81 -12.72
N GLU A 447 -15.24 -11.31 -12.47
CA GLU A 447 -15.72 -10.97 -11.13
C GLU A 447 -16.89 -11.87 -10.74
N ARG A 448 -16.88 -12.37 -9.50
CA ARG A 448 -18.00 -13.13 -8.91
C ARG A 448 -18.97 -12.17 -8.24
N TYR A 449 -20.22 -12.16 -8.72
CA TYR A 449 -21.28 -11.36 -8.10
C TYR A 449 -21.54 -11.80 -6.64
N PRO A 450 -21.78 -10.87 -5.67
CA PRO A 450 -22.01 -9.42 -5.84
C PRO A 450 -20.74 -8.57 -5.68
N TYR A 451 -19.56 -9.16 -5.72
CA TYR A 451 -18.27 -8.50 -5.52
C TYR A 451 -17.72 -7.95 -6.85
N GLY A 452 -16.60 -7.22 -6.75
CA GLY A 452 -15.90 -6.67 -7.89
C GLY A 452 -16.15 -5.18 -8.11
N ILE A 453 -15.42 -4.64 -9.09
CA ILE A 453 -15.33 -3.20 -9.34
C ILE A 453 -16.11 -2.75 -10.60
N SER A 454 -16.65 -3.68 -11.40
CA SER A 454 -17.35 -3.37 -12.66
C SER A 454 -18.54 -2.42 -12.47
N LYS A 455 -19.17 -2.46 -11.28
CA LYS A 455 -20.27 -1.55 -10.91
C LYS A 455 -19.83 -0.09 -10.86
N PHE A 456 -18.56 0.19 -10.61
CA PHE A 456 -18.03 1.56 -10.50
C PHE A 456 -17.62 2.15 -11.86
N ARG A 457 -17.37 1.30 -12.91
CA ARG A 457 -17.04 1.77 -14.26
C ARG A 457 -18.19 2.56 -14.89
N ARG A 458 -19.44 2.22 -14.59
CA ARG A 458 -20.63 2.85 -15.19
C ARG A 458 -20.89 4.26 -14.66
N SER A 459 -20.46 4.57 -13.43
CA SER A 459 -20.61 5.91 -12.88
C SER A 459 -19.67 6.94 -13.51
N MET A 460 -18.52 6.51 -14.02
CA MET A 460 -17.51 7.38 -14.65
C MET A 460 -17.80 7.66 -16.15
N GLN A 461 -18.71 6.90 -16.77
CA GLN A 461 -19.11 7.08 -18.19
C GLN A 461 -20.44 7.85 -18.33
N ALA A 462 -21.10 8.18 -17.23
CA ALA A 462 -22.43 8.80 -17.20
C ALA A 462 -22.40 10.31 -16.93
N ASP A 463 -21.24 10.90 -16.69
CA ASP A 463 -20.95 12.33 -16.58
C ASP A 463 -20.13 12.80 -17.80
#